data_7cbf1b4a479ffb021e22d648fc5ade48
#
_entry.id   7cbf1b4a479ffb021e22d648fc5ade48
#
_cell.length_a   1.000
_cell.length_b   1.000
_cell.length_c   1.000
_cell.angle_alpha   90.00
_cell.angle_beta   90.00
_cell.angle_gamma   90.00
#
_symmetry.space_group_name_H-M   'P 1'
#
loop_
_entity.id
_entity.type
_entity.pdbx_description
1 polymer ?
#
loop_
_entity_poly.entity_id
_entity_poly.type
_entity_poly.pdbx_seq_one_letter_code
_entity_poly.pdbx_strand_id
1 'polypeptide(L)'
;MNKIFLILIIFLSLVSFNKVYSAAVTPASYINTVHSVMLCETGSSETTCLNPVILGSEGTTGKSFDLSSTTAGESAGGIGSLSSVPYGKTFTWFQVILNRNFTVTAAGSDDTAACITGGDDASAASGATPADGTRDNTASNATAQVIRIPDNTTLANHMNGTDAIDGTVSANEEPAGDPVDGDTPYIKFRVELSVPFILKPGRMPNVQVAFDLANAVQFDDAAACLVWPNAPSVSISFVE
;
A
#
# COMPACT_ATOMS: atom_id res chain seq x y z
N MET A 1 0.70 47.80 -39.75
CA MET A 1 1.39 47.46 -38.47
C MET A 1 0.71 46.39 -37.62
N ASN A 2 -0.16 45.54 -38.12
CA ASN A 2 -0.97 44.64 -37.25
C ASN A 2 -0.79 43.14 -37.47
N LYS A 3 0.15 42.70 -38.32
CA LYS A 3 0.35 41.26 -38.58
C LYS A 3 1.51 40.63 -37.79
N ILE A 4 2.43 41.44 -37.27
CA ILE A 4 3.58 40.94 -36.50
C ILE A 4 3.21 40.65 -35.02
N PHE A 5 2.21 41.37 -34.50
CA PHE A 5 1.78 41.19 -33.10
C PHE A 5 0.97 39.90 -32.87
N LEU A 6 0.31 39.39 -33.91
CA LEU A 6 -0.49 38.18 -33.82
C LEU A 6 0.37 36.87 -33.80
N ILE A 7 1.54 36.92 -34.42
CA ILE A 7 2.46 35.78 -34.47
C ILE A 7 3.19 35.60 -33.14
N LEU A 8 3.44 36.67 -32.40
CA LEU A 8 4.12 36.59 -31.10
C LEU A 8 3.23 36.02 -29.99
N ILE A 9 1.91 36.19 -30.08
CA ILE A 9 0.95 35.63 -29.11
C ILE A 9 0.75 34.14 -29.33
N ILE A 10 0.87 33.64 -30.57
CA ILE A 10 0.73 32.20 -30.88
C ILE A 10 1.96 31.40 -30.43
N PHE A 11 3.13 32.01 -30.37
CA PHE A 11 4.36 31.33 -29.90
C PHE A 11 4.43 31.27 -28.36
N LEU A 12 3.72 32.09 -27.62
CA LEU A 12 3.73 32.05 -26.16
C LEU A 12 2.73 31.05 -25.58
N SER A 13 1.80 30.52 -26.38
CA SER A 13 0.81 29.53 -25.94
C SER A 13 1.25 28.07 -26.09
N LEU A 14 2.45 27.82 -26.58
CA LEU A 14 3.00 26.48 -26.78
C LEU A 14 4.00 26.02 -25.71
N VAL A 15 4.21 26.83 -24.68
CA VAL A 15 4.88 26.33 -23.46
C VAL A 15 3.84 25.60 -22.63
N SER A 16 3.41 24.45 -23.09
CA SER A 16 2.78 23.46 -22.24
C SER A 16 3.84 23.09 -21.20
N PHE A 17 3.68 23.56 -19.99
CA PHE A 17 4.34 22.96 -18.84
C PHE A 17 3.80 21.54 -18.74
N ASN A 18 4.47 20.61 -19.42
CA ASN A 18 4.33 19.22 -19.10
C ASN A 18 4.76 19.11 -17.64
N LYS A 19 3.82 18.96 -16.72
CA LYS A 19 4.13 18.41 -15.42
C LYS A 19 4.62 17.01 -15.72
N VAL A 20 5.93 16.84 -15.72
CA VAL A 20 6.53 15.52 -15.79
C VAL A 20 6.16 14.87 -14.47
N TYR A 21 5.31 13.88 -14.53
CA TYR A 21 4.97 13.06 -13.38
C TYR A 21 6.11 12.09 -13.19
N SER A 22 6.67 12.05 -12.00
CA SER A 22 7.52 10.98 -11.51
C SER A 22 6.93 9.63 -11.94
N ALA A 23 7.74 8.81 -12.59
CA ALA A 23 7.25 7.53 -13.10
C ALA A 23 7.12 6.53 -11.96
N ALA A 24 5.89 6.09 -11.73
CA ALA A 24 5.65 4.95 -10.86
C ALA A 24 6.04 3.65 -11.57
N VAL A 25 6.65 2.72 -10.84
CA VAL A 25 7.22 1.48 -11.39
C VAL A 25 6.76 0.24 -10.64
N THR A 26 6.84 -0.89 -11.31
CA THR A 26 6.64 -2.21 -10.70
C THR A 26 7.95 -2.63 -10.04
N PRO A 27 7.97 -2.88 -8.72
CA PRO A 27 9.17 -3.34 -8.03
C PRO A 27 9.52 -4.79 -8.39
N ALA A 28 10.80 -5.12 -8.36
CA ALA A 28 11.29 -6.49 -8.48
C ALA A 28 11.05 -7.30 -7.18
N SER A 29 11.01 -6.63 -6.01
CA SER A 29 10.63 -7.20 -4.72
C SER A 29 9.83 -6.16 -3.94
N TYR A 30 8.77 -6.60 -3.26
CA TYR A 30 7.89 -5.76 -2.45
C TYR A 30 7.45 -6.54 -1.22
N ILE A 31 8.21 -6.40 -0.14
CA ILE A 31 8.00 -7.15 1.09
C ILE A 31 7.29 -6.28 2.11
N ASN A 32 6.21 -6.78 2.68
CA ASN A 32 5.56 -6.18 3.82
C ASN A 32 5.29 -7.21 4.91
N THR A 33 5.15 -6.75 6.15
CA THR A 33 4.82 -7.58 7.30
C THR A 33 3.35 -7.39 7.66
N VAL A 34 2.60 -8.47 7.64
CA VAL A 34 1.18 -8.53 8.02
C VAL A 34 1.08 -9.00 9.48
N HIS A 35 0.32 -8.28 10.28
CA HIS A 35 0.12 -8.59 11.69
C HIS A 35 -1.20 -9.30 11.96
N SER A 36 -2.27 -8.87 11.30
CA SER A 36 -3.56 -9.56 11.38
C SER A 36 -4.43 -9.33 10.16
N VAL A 37 -5.35 -10.25 9.95
CA VAL A 37 -6.38 -10.16 8.91
C VAL A 37 -7.74 -10.52 9.50
N MET A 38 -8.78 -9.82 9.08
CA MET A 38 -10.13 -10.00 9.61
C MET A 38 -11.21 -9.70 8.59
N LEU A 39 -12.41 -10.23 8.85
CA LEU A 39 -13.62 -9.89 8.15
C LEU A 39 -14.46 -8.96 9.00
N CYS A 40 -15.10 -7.97 8.39
CA CYS A 40 -16.02 -7.05 9.02
C CYS A 40 -17.43 -7.28 8.51
N GLU A 41 -18.40 -7.35 9.41
CA GLU A 41 -19.82 -7.67 9.11
C GLU A 41 -20.47 -6.54 8.30
N THR A 42 -21.58 -6.85 7.66
CA THR A 42 -22.43 -5.88 6.94
C THR A 42 -22.75 -4.66 7.82
N GLY A 43 -22.68 -3.49 7.20
CA GLY A 43 -22.81 -2.19 7.89
C GLY A 43 -21.47 -1.55 8.26
N SER A 44 -20.36 -2.26 8.04
CA SER A 44 -19.01 -1.70 8.14
C SER A 44 -18.77 -0.68 7.02
N SER A 45 -17.74 0.12 7.21
CA SER A 45 -17.31 1.18 6.28
C SER A 45 -15.79 1.30 6.27
N GLU A 46 -15.26 2.23 5.51
CA GLU A 46 -13.83 2.56 5.52
C GLU A 46 -13.32 2.90 6.93
N THR A 47 -14.16 3.54 7.74
CA THR A 47 -13.79 4.00 9.09
C THR A 47 -14.26 3.08 10.22
N THR A 48 -15.10 2.09 9.94
CA THR A 48 -15.70 1.25 10.98
C THR A 48 -15.72 -0.21 10.58
N CYS A 49 -15.18 -1.09 11.41
CA CYS A 49 -15.31 -2.54 11.29
C CYS A 49 -16.28 -3.05 12.35
N LEU A 50 -17.49 -3.41 11.92
CA LEU A 50 -18.51 -3.96 12.81
C LEU A 50 -18.30 -5.47 13.00
N ASN A 51 -18.41 -5.93 14.26
CA ASN A 51 -18.31 -7.33 14.63
C ASN A 51 -17.15 -8.05 13.92
N PRO A 52 -15.90 -7.57 14.11
CA PRO A 52 -14.74 -8.13 13.41
C PRO A 52 -14.56 -9.61 13.78
N VAL A 53 -14.28 -10.42 12.76
CA VAL A 53 -13.89 -11.82 12.93
C VAL A 53 -12.44 -11.96 12.49
N ILE A 54 -11.55 -12.23 13.44
CA ILE A 54 -10.14 -12.43 13.17
C ILE A 54 -9.96 -13.77 12.45
N LEU A 55 -9.42 -13.72 11.26
CA LEU A 55 -9.04 -14.89 10.47
C LEU A 55 -7.67 -15.41 10.91
N GLY A 56 -6.77 -14.50 11.25
CA GLY A 56 -5.44 -14.82 11.74
C GLY A 56 -4.73 -13.60 12.32
N SER A 57 -3.88 -13.85 13.30
CA SER A 57 -3.04 -12.84 13.94
C SER A 57 -1.68 -13.44 14.27
N GLU A 58 -0.63 -12.73 13.87
CA GLU A 58 0.77 -13.06 14.16
C GLU A 58 1.36 -12.15 15.27
N GLY A 59 0.49 -11.41 15.94
CA GLY A 59 0.87 -10.49 17.02
C GLY A 59 1.84 -9.40 16.55
N THR A 60 2.64 -8.89 17.50
CA THR A 60 3.61 -7.80 17.23
C THR A 60 4.75 -8.21 16.31
N THR A 61 5.08 -9.49 16.21
CA THR A 61 6.12 -9.98 15.30
C THR A 61 5.69 -9.89 13.86
N GLY A 62 4.41 -10.19 13.58
CA GLY A 62 3.89 -10.26 12.23
C GLY A 62 4.51 -11.38 11.39
N LYS A 63 4.04 -11.50 10.15
CA LYS A 63 4.58 -12.40 9.14
C LYS A 63 4.87 -11.64 7.86
N SER A 64 6.10 -11.74 7.37
CA SER A 64 6.54 -11.06 6.15
C SER A 64 6.16 -11.86 4.91
N PHE A 65 5.72 -11.16 3.89
CA PHE A 65 5.37 -11.69 2.57
C PHE A 65 6.05 -10.84 1.49
N ASP A 66 6.66 -11.50 0.53
CA ASP A 66 7.08 -10.85 -0.70
C ASP A 66 5.94 -10.92 -1.71
N LEU A 67 5.25 -9.79 -1.87
CA LEU A 67 4.09 -9.66 -2.74
C LEU A 67 4.46 -9.75 -4.22
N SER A 68 5.73 -9.50 -4.57
CA SER A 68 6.23 -9.61 -5.95
C SER A 68 6.43 -11.05 -6.40
N SER A 69 6.58 -11.98 -5.45
CA SER A 69 6.78 -13.40 -5.75
C SER A 69 5.48 -14.11 -6.14
N THR A 70 4.34 -13.43 -6.03
CA THR A 70 3.03 -14.01 -6.33
C THR A 70 2.55 -13.58 -7.71
N THR A 71 2.13 -14.55 -8.51
CA THR A 71 1.35 -14.28 -9.70
C THR A 71 -0.03 -13.74 -9.30
N ALA A 72 -0.57 -12.81 -10.04
CA ALA A 72 -1.91 -12.30 -9.77
C ALA A 72 -2.92 -13.45 -9.62
N GLY A 73 -3.53 -13.56 -8.44
CA GLY A 73 -4.45 -14.64 -8.09
C GLY A 73 -3.83 -15.83 -7.35
N GLU A 74 -2.51 -15.89 -7.17
CA GLU A 74 -1.86 -16.87 -6.29
C GLU A 74 -1.75 -16.36 -4.85
N SER A 75 -1.70 -17.28 -3.90
CA SER A 75 -1.58 -16.93 -2.48
C SER A 75 -0.14 -16.60 -2.13
N ALA A 76 0.11 -15.41 -1.62
CA ALA A 76 1.41 -15.02 -1.05
C ALA A 76 1.78 -15.82 0.22
N GLY A 77 0.89 -16.69 0.69
CA GLY A 77 1.03 -17.46 1.90
C GLY A 77 -0.21 -17.36 2.80
N GLY A 78 -0.39 -18.30 3.72
CA GLY A 78 -1.57 -18.28 4.60
C GLY A 78 -1.33 -17.46 5.86
N ILE A 79 -2.19 -16.50 6.13
CA ILE A 79 -2.47 -16.00 7.47
C ILE A 79 -3.92 -16.33 7.75
N GLY A 80 -4.15 -17.24 8.70
CA GLY A 80 -5.46 -17.47 9.25
C GLY A 80 -6.27 -18.58 8.63
N SER A 81 -7.48 -18.70 9.17
CA SER A 81 -8.44 -19.76 8.87
C SER A 81 -9.85 -19.23 8.94
N LEU A 82 -10.73 -19.74 8.11
CA LEU A 82 -12.16 -19.45 8.18
C LEU A 82 -12.88 -20.24 9.32
N SER A 83 -12.17 -21.04 10.09
CA SER A 83 -12.77 -21.85 11.15
C SER A 83 -13.44 -21.03 12.28
N SER A 84 -13.01 -19.79 12.47
CA SER A 84 -13.59 -18.86 13.44
C SER A 84 -14.82 -18.10 12.89
N VAL A 85 -15.09 -18.18 11.60
CA VAL A 85 -16.17 -17.42 10.97
C VAL A 85 -17.52 -18.05 11.27
N PRO A 86 -18.48 -17.30 11.85
CA PRO A 86 -19.81 -17.83 12.12
C PRO A 86 -20.60 -18.06 10.85
N TYR A 87 -21.33 -19.18 10.79
CA TYR A 87 -22.20 -19.50 9.66
C TYR A 87 -23.35 -18.50 9.53
N GLY A 88 -23.70 -18.19 8.27
CA GLY A 88 -24.89 -17.39 7.94
C GLY A 88 -24.74 -15.90 8.22
N LYS A 89 -23.62 -15.45 8.70
CA LYS A 89 -23.31 -14.03 8.79
C LYS A 89 -22.79 -13.51 7.46
N THR A 90 -23.11 -12.26 7.16
CA THR A 90 -22.67 -11.61 5.92
C THR A 90 -21.55 -10.63 6.22
N PHE A 91 -20.45 -10.80 5.55
CA PHE A 91 -19.27 -9.91 5.64
C PHE A 91 -19.15 -9.15 4.33
N THR A 92 -18.91 -7.84 4.43
CA THR A 92 -18.81 -6.95 3.27
C THR A 92 -17.48 -6.24 3.20
N TRP A 93 -16.66 -6.31 4.26
CA TRP A 93 -15.34 -5.70 4.31
C TRP A 93 -14.28 -6.67 4.80
N PHE A 94 -13.08 -6.45 4.31
CA PHE A 94 -11.85 -7.12 4.75
C PHE A 94 -10.93 -6.06 5.34
N GLN A 95 -10.32 -6.35 6.49
CA GLN A 95 -9.33 -5.49 7.11
C GLN A 95 -8.02 -6.23 7.27
N VAL A 96 -6.93 -5.54 6.99
CA VAL A 96 -5.57 -6.02 7.23
C VAL A 96 -4.79 -4.99 8.03
N ILE A 97 -3.97 -5.46 8.97
CA ILE A 97 -3.01 -4.64 9.70
C ILE A 97 -1.62 -4.98 9.18
N LEU A 98 -0.94 -3.97 8.68
CA LEU A 98 0.36 -4.04 8.04
C LEU A 98 1.39 -3.23 8.81
N ASN A 99 2.66 -3.61 8.67
CA ASN A 99 3.75 -2.73 9.05
C ASN A 99 3.77 -1.50 8.13
N ARG A 100 4.05 -0.34 8.69
CA ARG A 100 4.24 0.90 7.95
C ARG A 100 5.53 0.90 7.10
N ASN A 101 6.50 0.05 7.45
CA ASN A 101 7.73 -0.14 6.69
C ASN A 101 7.56 -1.23 5.65
N PHE A 102 8.14 -0.99 4.47
CA PHE A 102 8.19 -1.91 3.35
C PHE A 102 9.65 -2.11 2.97
N THR A 103 10.02 -3.33 2.56
CA THR A 103 11.32 -3.57 1.93
C THR A 103 11.10 -3.76 0.44
N VAL A 104 11.71 -2.89 -0.36
CA VAL A 104 11.50 -2.87 -1.81
C VAL A 104 12.81 -2.97 -2.57
N THR A 105 12.75 -3.58 -3.76
CA THR A 105 13.82 -3.51 -4.76
C THR A 105 13.19 -3.03 -6.05
N ALA A 106 13.60 -1.86 -6.52
CA ALA A 106 13.02 -1.24 -7.71
C ALA A 106 14.07 -0.44 -8.48
N ALA A 107 13.82 -0.30 -9.78
CA ALA A 107 14.55 0.59 -10.66
C ALA A 107 13.55 1.34 -11.53
N GLY A 108 13.79 2.62 -11.73
CA GLY A 108 12.92 3.50 -12.51
C GLY A 108 13.62 4.77 -12.90
N SER A 109 12.88 5.85 -12.95
CA SER A 109 13.42 7.19 -13.15
C SER A 109 12.60 8.21 -12.41
N ASP A 110 13.23 9.26 -11.95
CA ASP A 110 12.55 10.51 -11.68
C ASP A 110 12.47 11.35 -12.97
N ASP A 111 12.09 12.59 -12.85
CA ASP A 111 11.94 13.49 -14.00
C ASP A 111 13.24 13.78 -14.75
N THR A 112 14.39 13.52 -14.15
CA THR A 112 15.69 13.96 -14.68
C THR A 112 16.63 12.81 -15.01
N ALA A 113 16.60 11.71 -14.29
CA ALA A 113 17.54 10.60 -14.48
C ALA A 113 17.03 9.26 -13.94
N ALA A 114 17.75 8.19 -14.27
CA ALA A 114 17.50 6.86 -13.75
C ALA A 114 17.80 6.78 -12.25
N CYS A 115 16.96 6.06 -11.54
CA CYS A 115 16.97 5.85 -10.10
C CYS A 115 16.86 4.37 -9.75
N ILE A 116 17.51 3.96 -8.69
CA ILE A 116 17.37 2.61 -8.11
C ILE A 116 17.20 2.69 -6.59
N THR A 117 16.62 1.66 -6.00
CA THR A 117 16.67 1.43 -4.55
C THR A 117 18.06 0.98 -4.11
N GLY A 118 18.41 1.19 -2.84
CA GLY A 118 19.71 0.84 -2.26
C GLY A 118 20.46 2.06 -1.72
N GLY A 119 19.76 3.17 -1.51
CA GLY A 119 20.26 4.36 -0.85
C GLY A 119 20.28 4.25 0.68
N ASP A 120 20.30 5.39 1.35
CA ASP A 120 20.30 5.48 2.80
C ASP A 120 18.91 5.20 3.39
N ASP A 121 18.85 4.28 4.36
CA ASP A 121 17.62 3.93 5.08
C ASP A 121 17.30 4.87 6.26
N ALA A 122 18.06 5.93 6.45
CA ALA A 122 17.92 6.81 7.61
C ALA A 122 16.51 7.42 7.73
N SER A 123 15.86 7.70 6.61
CA SER A 123 14.48 8.21 6.58
C SER A 123 13.44 7.18 7.02
N ALA A 124 13.70 5.90 6.82
CA ALA A 124 12.80 4.85 7.29
C ALA A 124 12.70 4.81 8.83
N ALA A 125 13.74 5.24 9.53
CA ALA A 125 13.76 5.28 10.99
C ALA A 125 13.02 6.50 11.57
N SER A 126 13.06 7.65 10.87
CA SER A 126 12.44 8.89 11.34
C SER A 126 10.99 9.07 10.90
N GLY A 127 10.60 8.46 9.77
CA GLY A 127 9.25 8.58 9.20
C GLY A 127 8.90 9.94 8.63
N ALA A 128 9.76 10.94 8.77
CA ALA A 128 9.46 12.32 8.40
C ALA A 128 9.59 12.59 6.89
N THR A 129 10.44 11.84 6.20
CA THR A 129 10.74 12.01 4.78
C THR A 129 10.73 10.66 4.06
N PRO A 130 10.52 10.66 2.73
CA PRO A 130 10.72 9.44 1.94
C PRO A 130 12.19 9.01 1.99
N ALA A 131 12.45 7.74 1.71
CA ALA A 131 13.79 7.18 1.67
C ALA A 131 14.57 7.70 0.45
N ASP A 132 15.87 7.94 0.62
CA ASP A 132 16.75 8.31 -0.48
C ASP A 132 17.14 7.06 -1.29
N GLY A 133 16.84 7.05 -2.57
CA GLY A 133 17.37 6.08 -3.53
C GLY A 133 18.76 6.50 -4.04
N THR A 134 19.23 5.83 -5.05
CA THR A 134 20.53 6.09 -5.68
C THR A 134 20.37 6.41 -7.17
N ARG A 135 21.13 7.41 -7.65
CA ARG A 135 21.23 7.70 -9.09
C ARG A 135 22.08 6.62 -9.77
N ASP A 136 21.46 5.75 -10.52
CA ASP A 136 22.12 4.71 -11.32
C ASP A 136 21.24 4.36 -12.53
N ASN A 137 21.85 4.17 -13.68
CA ASN A 137 21.17 3.75 -14.90
C ASN A 137 21.18 2.23 -15.10
N THR A 138 21.74 1.48 -14.17
CA THR A 138 21.87 0.03 -14.24
C THR A 138 20.89 -0.62 -13.28
N ALA A 139 19.73 -1.04 -13.78
CA ALA A 139 18.65 -1.63 -12.97
C ALA A 139 19.10 -2.85 -12.13
N SER A 140 20.10 -3.61 -12.60
CA SER A 140 20.64 -4.76 -11.86
C SER A 140 21.45 -4.39 -10.62
N ASN A 141 21.77 -3.11 -10.43
CA ASN A 141 22.42 -2.60 -9.22
C ASN A 141 21.42 -2.27 -8.10
N ALA A 142 20.12 -2.30 -8.39
CA ALA A 142 19.10 -2.09 -7.37
C ALA A 142 19.21 -3.15 -6.27
N THR A 143 19.23 -2.71 -5.03
CA THR A 143 19.27 -3.57 -3.85
C THR A 143 18.05 -3.33 -2.97
N ALA A 144 17.78 -4.24 -2.03
CA ALA A 144 16.70 -4.11 -1.09
C ALA A 144 16.90 -2.88 -0.21
N GLN A 145 15.86 -2.07 -0.10
CA GLN A 145 15.83 -0.85 0.70
C GLN A 145 14.56 -0.82 1.53
N VAL A 146 14.69 -0.45 2.81
CA VAL A 146 13.52 -0.20 3.66
C VAL A 146 12.99 1.18 3.35
N ILE A 147 11.73 1.25 2.98
CA ILE A 147 11.01 2.50 2.81
C ILE A 147 9.85 2.55 3.80
N ARG A 148 9.49 3.73 4.24
CA ARG A 148 8.39 3.95 5.17
C ARG A 148 7.38 4.89 4.53
N ILE A 149 6.10 4.67 4.79
CA ILE A 149 5.09 5.68 4.50
C ILE A 149 5.42 6.90 5.37
N PRO A 150 5.75 8.05 4.79
CA PRO A 150 6.16 9.23 5.55
C PRO A 150 5.04 9.76 6.45
N ASP A 151 5.43 10.48 7.49
CA ASP A 151 4.50 11.22 8.34
C ASP A 151 3.70 12.24 7.52
N ASN A 152 2.49 12.49 7.94
CA ASN A 152 1.55 13.37 7.26
C ASN A 152 1.15 12.93 5.83
N THR A 153 1.45 11.69 5.44
CA THR A 153 0.93 11.12 4.19
C THR A 153 -0.54 10.77 4.38
N THR A 154 -1.40 11.30 3.52
CA THR A 154 -2.81 10.92 3.47
C THR A 154 -2.98 9.77 2.50
N LEU A 155 -3.41 8.62 3.00
CA LEU A 155 -3.74 7.44 2.20
C LEU A 155 -5.24 7.24 2.20
N ALA A 156 -5.82 6.95 1.03
CA ALA A 156 -7.20 6.52 0.95
C ALA A 156 -7.36 5.14 1.61
N ASN A 157 -8.49 4.93 2.30
CA ASN A 157 -8.88 3.64 2.90
C ASN A 157 -7.89 3.09 3.94
N HIS A 158 -7.15 3.95 4.60
CA HIS A 158 -6.26 3.55 5.69
C HIS A 158 -6.67 4.26 6.99
N MET A 159 -6.26 3.67 8.09
CA MET A 159 -6.35 4.25 9.42
C MET A 159 -5.05 4.02 10.17
N ASN A 160 -4.68 4.98 10.99
CA ASN A 160 -3.60 4.81 11.95
C ASN A 160 -3.98 3.73 12.96
N GLY A 161 -3.10 2.76 13.17
CA GLY A 161 -3.31 1.71 14.15
C GLY A 161 -2.24 1.80 15.21
N THR A 162 -2.54 2.44 16.34
CA THR A 162 -1.59 2.46 17.45
C THR A 162 -1.65 1.21 18.30
N ASP A 163 -2.82 0.58 18.48
CA ASP A 163 -2.99 -0.17 19.73
C ASP A 163 -3.55 -1.58 19.60
N ALA A 164 -4.05 -2.01 18.47
CA ALA A 164 -4.73 -3.30 18.46
C ALA A 164 -4.39 -4.12 17.23
N ILE A 165 -3.29 -4.84 17.32
CA ILE A 165 -2.91 -5.87 16.36
C ILE A 165 -3.90 -7.02 16.36
N ASP A 166 -4.66 -7.18 17.43
CA ASP A 166 -5.63 -8.26 17.66
C ASP A 166 -7.02 -7.99 17.05
N GLY A 167 -7.20 -6.83 16.37
CA GLY A 167 -8.48 -6.49 15.74
C GLY A 167 -9.48 -5.80 16.64
N THR A 168 -9.15 -5.52 17.91
CA THR A 168 -9.99 -4.65 18.72
C THR A 168 -9.99 -3.25 18.11
N VAL A 169 -11.15 -2.65 17.99
CA VAL A 169 -11.29 -1.27 17.53
C VAL A 169 -10.82 -0.39 18.67
N SER A 170 -9.69 0.30 18.46
CA SER A 170 -9.26 1.33 19.39
C SER A 170 -10.26 2.50 19.34
N ALA A 171 -10.60 3.05 20.50
CA ALA A 171 -11.41 4.27 20.58
C ALA A 171 -10.71 5.50 19.94
N ASN A 172 -9.42 5.37 19.64
CA ASN A 172 -8.57 6.39 19.05
C ASN A 172 -8.19 6.08 17.59
N GLU A 173 -8.99 5.26 16.88
CA GLU A 173 -8.78 5.08 15.45
C GLU A 173 -8.98 6.41 14.71
N GLU A 174 -7.95 6.85 14.04
CA GLU A 174 -8.05 7.99 13.14
C GLU A 174 -8.94 7.62 11.94
N PRO A 175 -9.82 8.54 11.51
CA PRO A 175 -10.66 8.32 10.34
C PRO A 175 -9.85 8.00 9.09
N ALA A 176 -10.46 7.28 8.14
CA ALA A 176 -9.86 7.07 6.83
C ALA A 176 -9.57 8.42 6.16
N GLY A 177 -8.39 8.55 5.59
CA GLY A 177 -7.93 9.78 4.96
C GLY A 177 -7.23 10.78 5.88
N ASP A 178 -7.16 10.52 7.17
CA ASP A 178 -6.30 11.33 8.04
C ASP A 178 -4.81 11.04 7.76
N PRO A 179 -3.93 12.04 7.95
CA PRO A 179 -2.50 11.84 7.75
C PRO A 179 -1.93 10.78 8.69
N VAL A 180 -0.98 10.01 8.19
CA VAL A 180 -0.26 9.01 9.00
C VAL A 180 0.53 9.71 10.10
N ASP A 181 0.34 9.30 11.35
CA ASP A 181 1.05 9.84 12.51
C ASP A 181 2.48 9.31 12.62
N GLY A 182 3.40 10.14 13.11
CA GLY A 182 4.82 9.85 13.25
C GLY A 182 5.15 8.60 14.05
N ASP A 183 4.41 8.35 15.10
CA ASP A 183 4.71 7.29 16.08
C ASP A 183 4.03 5.95 15.75
N THR A 184 3.20 5.90 14.72
CA THR A 184 2.43 4.70 14.38
C THR A 184 3.28 3.70 13.60
N PRO A 185 3.59 2.51 14.14
CA PRO A 185 4.35 1.48 13.44
C PRO A 185 3.49 0.67 12.45
N TYR A 186 2.16 0.74 12.57
CA TYR A 186 1.21 -0.05 11.81
C TYR A 186 0.21 0.83 11.07
N ILE A 187 -0.28 0.31 9.95
CA ILE A 187 -1.40 0.88 9.21
C ILE A 187 -2.49 -0.18 9.05
N LYS A 188 -3.74 0.26 9.15
CA LYS A 188 -4.91 -0.57 8.89
C LYS A 188 -5.47 -0.21 7.53
N PHE A 189 -5.62 -1.20 6.67
CA PHE A 189 -6.34 -1.07 5.43
C PHE A 189 -7.67 -1.79 5.49
N ARG A 190 -8.73 -1.13 5.02
CA ARG A 190 -10.03 -1.77 4.78
C ARG A 190 -10.36 -1.74 3.30
N VAL A 191 -10.80 -2.86 2.82
CA VAL A 191 -11.21 -3.04 1.43
C VAL A 191 -12.61 -3.62 1.42
N GLU A 192 -13.51 -2.98 0.67
CA GLU A 192 -14.84 -3.53 0.44
C GLU A 192 -14.76 -4.78 -0.43
N LEU A 193 -15.43 -5.84 -0.01
CA LEU A 193 -15.51 -7.06 -0.79
C LEU A 193 -16.39 -6.83 -2.01
N SER A 194 -15.88 -7.10 -3.19
CA SER A 194 -16.64 -6.99 -4.45
C SER A 194 -17.89 -7.87 -4.47
N VAL A 195 -17.85 -8.98 -3.72
CA VAL A 195 -18.98 -9.88 -3.48
C VAL A 195 -19.05 -10.14 -1.99
N PRO A 196 -20.21 -9.88 -1.33
CA PRO A 196 -20.39 -10.20 0.08
C PRO A 196 -20.11 -11.66 0.37
N PHE A 197 -19.37 -11.92 1.45
CA PHE A 197 -19.01 -13.27 1.86
C PHE A 197 -19.97 -13.80 2.93
N ILE A 198 -20.45 -15.03 2.73
CA ILE A 198 -21.27 -15.77 3.69
C ILE A 198 -20.73 -17.19 3.80
N LEU A 199 -20.23 -17.58 4.97
CA LEU A 199 -19.81 -18.95 5.21
C LEU A 199 -21.03 -19.87 5.35
N LYS A 200 -21.09 -20.91 4.51
CA LYS A 200 -22.15 -21.93 4.51
C LYS A 200 -21.68 -23.20 5.17
N PRO A 201 -22.57 -23.94 5.88
CA PRO A 201 -22.21 -25.23 6.44
C PRO A 201 -21.68 -26.19 5.38
N GLY A 202 -20.60 -26.91 5.71
CA GLY A 202 -20.00 -27.91 4.82
C GLY A 202 -19.12 -27.34 3.70
N ARG A 203 -18.90 -26.02 3.69
CA ARG A 203 -17.99 -25.36 2.74
C ARG A 203 -16.91 -24.62 3.48
N MET A 204 -15.67 -24.79 3.04
CA MET A 204 -14.49 -24.10 3.57
C MET A 204 -13.67 -23.55 2.42
N PRO A 205 -14.09 -22.42 1.84
CA PRO A 205 -13.34 -21.80 0.75
C PRO A 205 -11.99 -21.30 1.26
N ASN A 206 -11.05 -21.16 0.34
CA ASN A 206 -9.80 -20.47 0.59
C ASN A 206 -9.98 -18.97 0.34
N VAL A 207 -9.41 -18.15 1.22
CA VAL A 207 -9.30 -16.70 0.98
C VAL A 207 -8.07 -16.46 0.12
N GLN A 208 -8.26 -15.87 -1.03
CA GLN A 208 -7.17 -15.42 -1.89
C GLN A 208 -7.12 -13.90 -1.87
N VAL A 209 -5.95 -13.36 -1.55
CA VAL A 209 -5.66 -11.93 -1.64
C VAL A 209 -4.63 -11.74 -2.74
N ALA A 210 -4.99 -11.03 -3.79
CA ALA A 210 -4.09 -10.73 -4.89
C ALA A 210 -3.71 -9.25 -4.87
N PHE A 211 -2.45 -8.97 -5.15
CA PHE A 211 -1.88 -7.63 -5.21
C PHE A 211 -1.45 -7.33 -6.64
N ASP A 212 -1.87 -6.19 -7.15
CA ASP A 212 -1.29 -5.63 -8.37
C ASP A 212 -0.24 -4.59 -7.96
N LEU A 213 1.01 -4.90 -8.24
CA LEU A 213 2.17 -4.07 -7.93
C LEU A 213 2.56 -3.13 -9.07
N ALA A 214 1.78 -3.08 -10.15
CA ALA A 214 1.97 -2.07 -11.17
C ALA A 214 1.91 -0.68 -10.48
N ASN A 215 2.97 0.10 -10.62
CA ASN A 215 3.09 1.41 -9.98
C ASN A 215 3.17 1.41 -8.44
N ALA A 216 3.56 0.32 -7.79
CA ALA A 216 3.64 0.25 -6.33
C ALA A 216 4.85 1.00 -5.73
N VAL A 217 5.80 1.43 -6.54
CA VAL A 217 6.94 2.27 -6.14
C VAL A 217 7.02 3.47 -7.07
N GLN A 218 7.28 4.63 -6.50
CA GLN A 218 7.48 5.88 -7.22
C GLN A 218 8.84 6.48 -6.86
N PHE A 219 9.54 7.01 -7.88
CA PHE A 219 10.72 7.83 -7.69
C PHE A 219 10.36 9.30 -7.93
N ASP A 220 10.82 10.19 -7.05
CA ASP A 220 10.52 11.62 -7.13
C ASP A 220 11.82 12.44 -7.22
N ASP A 221 11.73 13.59 -7.90
CA ASP A 221 12.87 14.45 -8.28
C ASP A 221 13.31 15.44 -7.18
N ALA A 222 12.86 15.31 -5.96
CA ALA A 222 13.28 16.25 -4.92
C ALA A 222 14.75 16.08 -4.53
N ALA A 223 15.68 16.20 -5.48
CA ALA A 223 17.15 16.26 -5.35
C ALA A 223 17.92 14.93 -5.24
N ALA A 224 17.31 13.80 -4.83
CA ALA A 224 18.08 12.60 -4.48
C ALA A 224 17.41 11.26 -4.86
N CYS A 225 16.59 11.17 -5.91
CA CYS A 225 15.86 9.93 -6.19
C CYS A 225 15.02 9.46 -4.98
N LEU A 226 14.17 10.31 -4.43
CA LEU A 226 13.32 9.90 -3.31
C LEU A 226 12.43 8.72 -3.70
N VAL A 227 12.37 7.71 -2.84
CA VAL A 227 11.59 6.48 -3.05
C VAL A 227 10.34 6.51 -2.19
N TRP A 228 9.18 6.40 -2.83
CA TRP A 228 7.88 6.39 -2.18
C TRP A 228 7.18 5.04 -2.37
N PRO A 229 6.57 4.48 -1.32
CA PRO A 229 5.64 3.40 -1.50
C PRO A 229 4.29 3.95 -1.99
N ASN A 230 3.77 3.37 -3.07
CA ASN A 230 2.39 3.55 -3.48
C ASN A 230 1.57 2.34 -3.02
N ALA A 231 0.30 2.57 -2.70
CA ALA A 231 -0.58 1.49 -2.33
C ALA A 231 -0.81 0.56 -3.54
N PRO A 232 -0.52 -0.74 -3.44
CA PRO A 232 -0.89 -1.69 -4.48
C PRO A 232 -2.41 -1.81 -4.56
N SER A 233 -2.93 -2.11 -5.75
CA SER A 233 -4.34 -2.51 -5.86
C SER A 233 -4.52 -3.90 -5.25
N VAL A 234 -5.54 -4.04 -4.41
CA VAL A 234 -5.81 -5.29 -3.69
C VAL A 234 -7.16 -5.85 -4.15
N SER A 235 -7.19 -7.12 -4.48
CA SER A 235 -8.43 -7.85 -4.72
C SER A 235 -8.53 -9.08 -3.82
N ILE A 236 -9.74 -9.35 -3.34
CA ILE A 236 -10.01 -10.43 -2.39
C ILE A 236 -11.09 -11.32 -2.97
N SER A 237 -10.82 -12.61 -3.01
CA SER A 237 -11.77 -13.61 -3.48
C SER A 237 -11.82 -14.82 -2.55
N PHE A 238 -12.94 -15.52 -2.58
CA PHE A 238 -13.17 -16.77 -1.84
C PHE A 238 -13.36 -17.88 -2.88
N VAL A 239 -12.41 -18.82 -2.89
CA VAL A 239 -12.35 -19.90 -3.89
C VAL A 239 -12.66 -21.23 -3.23
N GLU A 240 -13.63 -21.95 -3.78
CA GLU A 240 -14.04 -23.31 -3.34
C GLU A 240 -13.11 -24.40 -3.87
#